data_1ef26f288ee72804f7510342b69a3dcd
#
_entry.id   1ef26f288ee72804f7510342b69a3dcd
#
_cell.length_a   1.000
_cell.length_b   1.000
_cell.length_c   1.000
_cell.angle_alpha   90.00
_cell.angle_beta   90.00
_cell.angle_gamma   90.00
#
_symmetry.space_group_name_H-M   'P 1'
#
loop_
_entity.id
_entity.type
_entity.pdbx_description
1 polymer ?
#
loop_
_entity_poly.entity_id
_entity_poly.type
_entity_poly.pdbx_seq_one_letter_code
_entity_poly.pdbx_strand_id
1 'polypeptide(L)'
;MSHLLGGTEKLAGEPGRPVQVTVYVTRACNLRCVHCYIRAGEPMKDEMTTDEWKRVFAQLRDLGTEDLYILGGEPMMRGDIYELVAYATRLGLRSSLSTNGTLIGSEEARRLADAGLAEAQVSIDGPTATINDMIRVPGSFDRAIKAVRYLKAAGIRVTLGYVVTPLNYRYVLDFLRLAEELGVDAVTFEAVVTFGRALDNGLRLSREAGVKVVKELLSYRGPVNVNFSSMRFYLPDLLGSYRAAVKLLGPRSQAYTTCPAGRTRMVIDANGDVYGCELFIPFGVKEGNVRTSDLSVIWREGFSWIRSRASGIPEQCRSCPMAPLCHGGCPARAMLRYGTPWAPDPLCPIASSGSKTLTSGVPR
;
A
#
# COMPACT_ATOMS: atom_id res chain seq x y z
N MET A 1 -13.54 -9.91 12.32
CA MET A 1 -13.92 -9.68 10.89
C MET A 1 -14.62 -8.33 10.63
N SER A 2 -14.79 -7.46 11.63
CA SER A 2 -15.54 -6.20 11.53
C SER A 2 -14.72 -4.91 11.70
N HIS A 3 -13.41 -4.99 11.93
CA HIS A 3 -12.61 -3.80 12.28
C HIS A 3 -11.86 -3.10 11.13
N LEU A 4 -11.87 -3.65 9.94
CA LEU A 4 -11.22 -3.00 8.76
C LEU A 4 -12.13 -1.99 8.02
N LEU A 5 -13.36 -1.78 8.44
CA LEU A 5 -14.35 -0.94 7.75
C LEU A 5 -15.11 0.02 8.67
N GLY A 6 -14.60 0.33 9.84
CA GLY A 6 -15.21 1.32 10.75
C GLY A 6 -14.84 2.76 10.37
N GLY A 7 -15.07 3.17 9.14
CA GLY A 7 -14.94 4.54 8.70
C GLY A 7 -16.31 5.21 8.67
N THR A 8 -16.64 5.99 9.69
CA THR A 8 -17.81 6.83 9.74
C THR A 8 -17.87 7.75 8.51
N GLU A 9 -18.99 7.66 7.76
CA GLU A 9 -19.43 8.69 6.84
C GLU A 9 -19.49 10.04 7.58
N LYS A 10 -18.63 10.99 7.19
CA LYS A 10 -18.95 12.40 7.24
C LYS A 10 -18.92 12.94 5.83
N LEU A 11 -20.08 13.41 5.43
CA LEU A 11 -20.39 14.02 4.15
C LEU A 11 -19.51 15.24 3.87
N ALA A 12 -19.41 15.60 2.58
CA ALA A 12 -18.70 16.72 2.02
C ALA A 12 -18.67 17.97 2.91
N GLY A 13 -17.46 18.39 3.32
CA GLY A 13 -17.26 19.69 3.98
C GLY A 13 -16.06 19.75 4.92
N GLU A 14 -15.87 18.79 5.81
CA GLU A 14 -14.72 18.77 6.71
C GLU A 14 -13.80 17.56 6.43
N PRO A 15 -12.48 17.72 6.50
CA PRO A 15 -11.57 16.60 6.41
C PRO A 15 -11.83 15.66 7.60
N GLY A 16 -12.13 14.39 7.30
CA GLY A 16 -12.17 13.36 8.33
C GLY A 16 -10.83 13.28 9.07
N ARG A 17 -10.76 12.51 10.14
CA ARG A 17 -9.49 12.23 10.83
C ARG A 17 -8.63 11.26 10.01
N PRO A 18 -7.29 11.33 10.11
CA PRO A 18 -6.39 10.37 9.45
C PRO A 18 -6.38 9.05 10.23
N VAL A 19 -7.37 8.19 9.98
CA VAL A 19 -7.55 6.92 10.70
C VAL A 19 -6.37 5.98 10.48
N GLN A 20 -5.80 6.00 9.26
CA GLN A 20 -4.67 5.17 8.85
C GLN A 20 -3.50 6.04 8.42
N VAL A 21 -2.34 5.84 9.02
CA VAL A 21 -1.13 6.55 8.63
C VAL A 21 -0.01 5.56 8.33
N THR A 22 0.61 5.76 7.18
CA THR A 22 1.80 5.02 6.77
C THR A 22 3.03 5.87 7.02
N VAL A 23 4.04 5.29 7.68
CA VAL A 23 5.31 5.97 7.94
C VAL A 23 6.47 5.16 7.34
N TYR A 24 7.30 5.83 6.54
CA TYR A 24 8.55 5.28 6.04
C TYR A 24 9.65 5.66 7.02
N VAL A 25 9.92 4.80 7.99
CA VAL A 25 10.87 5.13 9.06
C VAL A 25 12.32 5.21 8.58
N THR A 26 12.64 4.61 7.44
CA THR A 26 13.94 4.69 6.77
C THR A 26 13.80 4.38 5.28
N ARG A 27 14.74 4.84 4.46
CA ARG A 27 14.92 4.44 3.07
C ARG A 27 15.99 3.36 2.92
N ALA A 28 16.76 3.07 3.99
CA ALA A 28 17.70 1.98 4.00
C ALA A 28 17.01 0.63 3.76
N CYS A 29 17.58 -0.21 2.92
CA CYS A 29 17.11 -1.56 2.67
C CYS A 29 18.27 -2.48 2.35
N ASN A 30 18.28 -3.65 2.94
CA ASN A 30 19.28 -4.68 2.67
C ASN A 30 19.02 -5.48 1.36
N LEU A 31 17.87 -5.24 0.71
CA LEU A 31 17.52 -5.86 -0.57
C LEU A 31 17.47 -4.82 -1.70
N ARG A 32 17.61 -5.30 -2.95
CA ARG A 32 17.54 -4.50 -4.17
C ARG A 32 16.50 -5.08 -5.15
N CYS A 33 15.27 -5.31 -4.65
CA CYS A 33 14.16 -5.91 -5.42
C CYS A 33 13.94 -5.18 -6.75
N VAL A 34 13.72 -5.94 -7.83
CA VAL A 34 13.56 -5.38 -9.20
C VAL A 34 12.29 -4.55 -9.37
N HIS A 35 11.30 -4.72 -8.49
CA HIS A 35 10.00 -4.02 -8.54
C HIS A 35 9.89 -2.85 -7.55
N CYS A 36 10.95 -2.51 -6.79
CA CYS A 36 10.87 -1.49 -5.75
C CYS A 36 10.59 -0.10 -6.33
N TYR A 37 9.41 0.44 -6.04
CA TYR A 37 8.94 1.72 -6.58
C TYR A 37 9.62 2.94 -5.95
N ILE A 38 10.12 2.84 -4.71
CA ILE A 38 10.84 3.93 -4.02
C ILE A 38 12.36 3.85 -4.17
N ARG A 39 12.88 2.88 -4.93
CA ARG A 39 14.32 2.63 -5.08
C ARG A 39 15.07 2.53 -3.74
N ALA A 40 14.44 1.93 -2.72
CA ALA A 40 15.04 1.75 -1.40
C ALA A 40 16.41 1.09 -1.49
N GLY A 41 17.31 1.49 -0.59
CA GLY A 41 18.70 1.01 -0.59
C GLY A 41 19.53 1.69 0.49
N GLU A 42 20.09 2.85 0.20
CA GLU A 42 20.79 3.66 1.18
C GLU A 42 19.81 4.52 1.96
N PRO A 43 20.08 4.84 3.25
CA PRO A 43 19.28 5.78 4.01
C PRO A 43 19.34 7.18 3.37
N MET A 44 18.31 7.97 3.57
CA MET A 44 18.39 9.40 3.25
C MET A 44 19.34 10.10 4.23
N LYS A 45 19.99 11.19 3.79
CA LYS A 45 20.92 11.94 4.64
C LYS A 45 20.22 12.63 5.82
N ASP A 46 18.95 12.92 5.67
CA ASP A 46 18.13 13.72 6.58
C ASP A 46 16.97 12.92 7.19
N GLU A 47 17.13 11.60 7.38
CA GLU A 47 16.11 10.77 8.04
C GLU A 47 15.84 11.26 9.47
N MET A 48 14.58 11.18 9.86
CA MET A 48 14.15 11.59 11.20
C MET A 48 14.75 10.70 12.29
N THR A 49 15.13 11.35 13.38
CA THR A 49 15.60 10.71 14.62
C THR A 49 14.48 10.00 15.36
N THR A 50 14.83 9.17 16.34
CA THR A 50 13.88 8.49 17.23
C THR A 50 12.93 9.49 17.91
N ASP A 51 13.47 10.60 18.42
CA ASP A 51 12.67 11.61 19.12
C ASP A 51 11.74 12.39 18.18
N GLU A 52 12.16 12.63 16.94
CA GLU A 52 11.29 13.23 15.92
C GLU A 52 10.13 12.30 15.59
N TRP A 53 10.37 11.00 15.41
CA TRP A 53 9.30 10.02 15.19
C TRP A 53 8.36 9.92 16.39
N LYS A 54 8.86 9.94 17.62
CA LYS A 54 8.02 9.95 18.81
C LYS A 54 7.10 11.16 18.86
N ARG A 55 7.61 12.36 18.52
CA ARG A 55 6.77 13.57 18.42
C ARG A 55 5.67 13.40 17.36
N VAL A 56 6.03 12.85 16.21
CA VAL A 56 5.05 12.56 15.14
C VAL A 56 3.99 11.60 15.62
N PHE A 57 4.35 10.49 16.27
CA PHE A 57 3.39 9.50 16.78
C PHE A 57 2.45 10.10 17.84
N ALA A 58 2.95 10.99 18.69
CA ALA A 58 2.10 11.72 19.64
C ALA A 58 1.08 12.61 18.91
N GLN A 59 1.50 13.36 17.89
CA GLN A 59 0.58 14.16 17.06
C GLN A 59 -0.43 13.31 16.31
N LEU A 60 -0.04 12.13 15.81
CA LEU A 60 -0.95 11.19 15.16
C LEU A 60 -2.04 10.68 16.11
N ARG A 61 -1.67 10.32 17.35
CA ARG A 61 -2.64 9.95 18.40
C ARG A 61 -3.63 11.09 18.64
N ASP A 62 -3.14 12.33 18.76
CA ASP A 62 -3.97 13.52 19.01
C ASP A 62 -4.91 13.83 17.85
N LEU A 63 -4.54 13.50 16.61
CA LEU A 63 -5.37 13.56 15.42
C LEU A 63 -6.39 12.42 15.31
N GLY A 64 -6.36 11.45 16.23
CA GLY A 64 -7.27 10.32 16.24
C GLY A 64 -6.90 9.21 15.26
N THR A 65 -5.61 9.07 14.93
CA THR A 65 -5.10 7.90 14.19
C THR A 65 -5.30 6.64 15.01
N GLU A 66 -5.76 5.58 14.37
CA GLU A 66 -5.96 4.25 14.98
C GLU A 66 -4.89 3.27 14.50
N ASP A 67 -4.62 3.25 13.18
CA ASP A 67 -3.73 2.31 12.53
C ASP A 67 -2.46 2.99 12.06
N LEU A 68 -1.32 2.52 12.55
CA LEU A 68 0.02 2.97 12.16
C LEU A 68 0.72 1.86 11.37
N TYR A 69 0.93 2.09 10.08
CA TYR A 69 1.67 1.19 9.20
C TYR A 69 3.13 1.63 9.12
N ILE A 70 4.02 0.88 9.74
CA ILE A 70 5.46 1.13 9.76
C ILE A 70 6.10 0.41 8.58
N LEU A 71 6.58 1.18 7.63
CA LEU A 71 7.26 0.76 6.43
C LEU A 71 8.65 1.40 6.35
N GLY A 72 9.30 1.17 5.22
CA GLY A 72 10.55 1.83 4.90
C GLY A 72 11.13 1.26 3.62
N GLY A 73 12.46 1.30 3.50
CA GLY A 73 13.18 0.32 2.71
C GLY A 73 13.02 -1.03 3.38
N GLU A 74 13.70 -1.20 4.52
CA GLU A 74 13.48 -2.28 5.47
C GLU A 74 13.50 -1.70 6.89
N PRO A 75 12.37 -1.65 7.60
CA PRO A 75 12.32 -1.03 8.92
C PRO A 75 13.18 -1.72 9.96
N MET A 76 13.45 -3.02 9.81
CA MET A 76 14.35 -3.77 10.71
C MET A 76 15.83 -3.35 10.61
N MET A 77 16.18 -2.50 9.64
CA MET A 77 17.52 -1.88 9.59
C MET A 77 17.69 -0.71 10.57
N ARG A 78 16.60 -0.20 11.15
CA ARG A 78 16.68 0.80 12.22
C ARG A 78 16.94 0.13 13.56
N GLY A 79 18.00 0.56 14.26
CA GLY A 79 18.34 0.02 15.58
C GLY A 79 17.28 0.33 16.66
N ASP A 80 16.52 1.41 16.48
CA ASP A 80 15.48 1.89 17.39
C ASP A 80 14.06 1.40 17.04
N ILE A 81 13.89 0.48 16.08
CA ILE A 81 12.58 0.04 15.62
C ILE A 81 11.70 -0.50 16.75
N TYR A 82 12.26 -1.27 17.67
CA TYR A 82 11.52 -1.82 18.82
C TYR A 82 11.03 -0.72 19.76
N GLU A 83 11.84 0.32 19.96
CA GLU A 83 11.49 1.48 20.77
C GLU A 83 10.35 2.28 20.14
N LEU A 84 10.37 2.45 18.81
CA LEU A 84 9.31 3.12 18.05
C LEU A 84 8.00 2.33 18.14
N VAL A 85 8.03 1.00 17.95
CA VAL A 85 6.85 0.13 18.10
C VAL A 85 6.30 0.21 19.53
N ALA A 86 7.15 0.08 20.55
CA ALA A 86 6.73 0.16 21.94
C ALA A 86 6.14 1.54 22.29
N TYR A 87 6.67 2.61 21.72
CA TYR A 87 6.13 3.94 21.91
C TYR A 87 4.74 4.11 21.27
N ALA A 88 4.57 3.63 20.02
CA ALA A 88 3.28 3.61 19.35
C ALA A 88 2.23 2.82 20.15
N THR A 89 2.60 1.65 20.66
CA THR A 89 1.74 0.81 21.51
C THR A 89 1.31 1.54 22.79
N ARG A 90 2.23 2.21 23.49
CA ARG A 90 1.90 3.01 24.68
C ARG A 90 0.94 4.17 24.40
N LEU A 91 0.97 4.73 23.19
CA LEU A 91 0.02 5.74 22.73
C LEU A 91 -1.35 5.18 22.34
N GLY A 92 -1.53 3.86 22.31
CA GLY A 92 -2.75 3.20 21.88
C GLY A 92 -2.88 3.10 20.34
N LEU A 93 -1.82 3.37 19.59
CA LEU A 93 -1.79 3.18 18.14
C LEU A 93 -1.59 1.68 17.84
N ARG A 94 -2.44 1.12 17.00
CA ARG A 94 -2.28 -0.26 16.51
C ARG A 94 -1.22 -0.28 15.41
N SER A 95 -0.01 -0.72 15.77
CA SER A 95 1.11 -0.75 14.83
C SER A 95 1.16 -2.04 14.02
N SER A 96 1.37 -1.90 12.71
CA SER A 96 1.68 -2.99 11.77
C SER A 96 3.04 -2.72 11.13
N LEU A 97 3.86 -3.76 10.97
CA LEU A 97 5.19 -3.67 10.37
C LEU A 97 5.20 -4.37 9.01
N SER A 98 5.57 -3.66 7.92
CA SER A 98 5.83 -4.29 6.63
C SER A 98 7.33 -4.50 6.45
N THR A 99 7.73 -5.76 6.29
CA THR A 99 9.15 -6.18 6.26
C THR A 99 9.41 -7.18 5.14
N ASN A 100 10.63 -7.24 4.65
CA ASN A 100 11.08 -8.32 3.79
C ASN A 100 11.38 -9.63 4.57
N GLY A 101 11.36 -9.58 5.89
CA GLY A 101 11.53 -10.70 6.80
C GLY A 101 12.98 -11.23 6.93
N THR A 102 13.91 -10.76 6.10
CA THR A 102 15.25 -11.37 6.04
C THR A 102 16.15 -11.09 7.24
N LEU A 103 15.76 -10.14 8.09
CA LEU A 103 16.45 -9.74 9.31
C LEU A 103 15.71 -10.19 10.59
N ILE A 104 14.66 -11.01 10.46
CA ILE A 104 13.86 -11.46 11.59
C ILE A 104 14.19 -12.92 11.93
N GLY A 105 14.89 -13.12 13.03
CA GLY A 105 15.05 -14.40 13.70
C GLY A 105 14.07 -14.55 14.86
N SER A 106 14.27 -15.60 15.68
CA SER A 106 13.41 -15.86 16.85
C SER A 106 13.50 -14.76 17.90
N GLU A 107 14.67 -14.17 18.10
CA GLU A 107 14.88 -13.09 19.08
C GLU A 107 14.24 -11.79 18.61
N GLU A 108 14.40 -11.41 17.34
CA GLU A 108 13.77 -10.23 16.77
C GLU A 108 12.25 -10.33 16.82
N ALA A 109 11.69 -11.50 16.50
CA ALA A 109 10.25 -11.75 16.59
C ALA A 109 9.74 -11.60 18.03
N ARG A 110 10.46 -12.14 19.03
CA ARG A 110 10.13 -11.97 20.43
C ARG A 110 10.17 -10.51 20.86
N ARG A 111 11.22 -9.77 20.50
CA ARG A 111 11.35 -8.34 20.81
C ARG A 111 10.25 -7.49 20.19
N LEU A 112 9.80 -7.82 18.97
CA LEU A 112 8.66 -7.16 18.34
C LEU A 112 7.34 -7.44 19.10
N ALA A 113 7.14 -8.69 19.54
CA ALA A 113 5.99 -9.06 20.36
C ALA A 113 6.01 -8.34 21.73
N ASP A 114 7.16 -8.31 22.41
CA ASP A 114 7.35 -7.60 23.69
C ASP A 114 7.11 -6.08 23.54
N ALA A 115 7.44 -5.51 22.37
CA ALA A 115 7.14 -4.12 22.04
C ALA A 115 5.64 -3.87 21.74
N GLY A 116 4.82 -4.92 21.59
CA GLY A 116 3.40 -4.82 21.34
C GLY A 116 3.02 -4.66 19.87
N LEU A 117 3.84 -5.16 18.93
CA LEU A 117 3.49 -5.17 17.51
C LEU A 117 2.21 -5.97 17.27
N ALA A 118 1.21 -5.35 16.69
CA ALA A 118 -0.09 -5.98 16.44
C ALA A 118 -0.10 -6.92 15.23
N GLU A 119 0.63 -6.57 14.18
CA GLU A 119 0.66 -7.34 12.93
C GLU A 119 2.01 -7.16 12.21
N ALA A 120 2.48 -8.23 11.58
CA ALA A 120 3.60 -8.19 10.64
C ALA A 120 3.12 -8.64 9.25
N GLN A 121 3.32 -7.77 8.26
CA GLN A 121 3.18 -8.14 6.85
C GLN A 121 4.55 -8.54 6.31
N VAL A 122 4.73 -9.82 5.99
CA VAL A 122 5.97 -10.31 5.38
C VAL A 122 5.83 -10.33 3.88
N SER A 123 6.77 -9.70 3.22
CA SER A 123 6.76 -9.53 1.76
C SER A 123 7.37 -10.73 1.06
N ILE A 124 6.56 -11.52 0.33
CA ILE A 124 6.97 -12.69 -0.46
C ILE A 124 6.27 -12.61 -1.81
N ASP A 125 7.01 -12.74 -2.92
CA ASP A 125 6.49 -12.55 -4.29
C ASP A 125 6.47 -13.83 -5.13
N GLY A 126 6.49 -14.98 -4.49
CA GLY A 126 6.39 -16.27 -5.19
C GLY A 126 6.17 -17.44 -4.25
N PRO A 127 5.62 -18.56 -4.73
CA PRO A 127 5.38 -19.77 -3.93
C PRO A 127 6.66 -20.59 -3.70
N THR A 128 7.74 -20.28 -4.40
CA THR A 128 9.02 -20.98 -4.32
C THR A 128 10.17 -20.00 -4.33
N ALA A 129 11.36 -20.43 -3.88
CA ALA A 129 12.59 -19.64 -3.93
C ALA A 129 12.89 -19.16 -5.36
N THR A 130 12.73 -20.02 -6.36
CA THR A 130 12.99 -19.67 -7.76
C THR A 130 12.16 -18.45 -8.21
N ILE A 131 10.89 -18.39 -7.89
CA ILE A 131 10.00 -17.30 -8.33
C ILE A 131 10.22 -16.05 -7.46
N ASN A 132 10.30 -16.21 -6.15
CA ASN A 132 10.49 -15.08 -5.23
C ASN A 132 11.83 -14.39 -5.45
N ASP A 133 12.90 -15.16 -5.50
CA ASP A 133 14.26 -14.64 -5.51
C ASP A 133 14.64 -13.97 -6.83
N MET A 134 14.00 -14.36 -7.94
CA MET A 134 14.07 -13.65 -9.22
C MET A 134 13.54 -12.20 -9.12
N ILE A 135 12.58 -11.94 -8.23
CA ILE A 135 11.97 -10.62 -8.04
C ILE A 135 12.67 -9.85 -6.91
N ARG A 136 13.01 -10.54 -5.82
CA ARG A 136 13.62 -9.92 -4.64
C ARG A 136 15.14 -10.02 -4.66
N VAL A 137 15.74 -11.04 -4.13
CA VAL A 137 17.16 -11.40 -4.27
C VAL A 137 17.34 -12.86 -3.88
N PRO A 138 18.42 -13.53 -4.34
CA PRO A 138 18.74 -14.92 -3.96
C PRO A 138 18.76 -15.14 -2.45
N GLY A 139 18.11 -16.20 -1.98
CA GLY A 139 18.02 -16.61 -0.59
C GLY A 139 17.07 -15.78 0.27
N SER A 140 16.34 -14.82 -0.31
CA SER A 140 15.34 -14.03 0.43
C SER A 140 14.10 -14.85 0.77
N PHE A 141 13.69 -15.79 -0.07
CA PHE A 141 12.54 -16.65 0.18
C PHE A 141 12.67 -17.45 1.46
N ASP A 142 13.74 -18.22 1.62
CA ASP A 142 13.93 -19.09 2.78
C ASP A 142 14.00 -18.30 4.08
N ARG A 143 14.63 -17.12 4.05
CA ARG A 143 14.70 -16.23 5.21
C ARG A 143 13.33 -15.68 5.57
N ALA A 144 12.54 -15.22 4.58
CA ALA A 144 11.19 -14.72 4.80
C ALA A 144 10.24 -15.81 5.35
N ILE A 145 10.33 -17.05 4.83
CA ILE A 145 9.56 -18.20 5.35
C ILE A 145 9.91 -18.49 6.82
N LYS A 146 11.19 -18.43 7.19
CA LYS A 146 11.61 -18.58 8.59
C LYS A 146 11.05 -17.45 9.46
N ALA A 147 11.12 -16.21 8.99
CA ALA A 147 10.56 -15.05 9.69
C ALA A 147 9.06 -15.21 9.95
N VAL A 148 8.26 -15.65 8.96
CA VAL A 148 6.83 -15.97 9.15
C VAL A 148 6.63 -16.92 10.31
N ARG A 149 7.41 -18.00 10.38
CA ARG A 149 7.31 -19.01 11.46
C ARG A 149 7.69 -18.42 12.83
N TYR A 150 8.76 -17.61 12.89
CA TYR A 150 9.18 -16.98 14.15
C TYR A 150 8.17 -15.95 14.65
N LEU A 151 7.62 -15.11 13.77
CA LEU A 151 6.61 -14.13 14.11
C LEU A 151 5.32 -14.80 14.63
N LYS A 152 4.87 -15.87 13.97
CA LYS A 152 3.73 -16.66 14.44
C LYS A 152 3.99 -17.32 15.79
N ALA A 153 5.17 -17.91 15.98
CA ALA A 153 5.56 -18.51 17.26
C ALA A 153 5.62 -17.49 18.40
N ALA A 154 5.94 -16.22 18.08
CA ALA A 154 5.90 -15.11 19.04
C ALA A 154 4.48 -14.55 19.29
N GLY A 155 3.44 -15.11 18.65
CA GLY A 155 2.05 -14.70 18.84
C GLY A 155 1.64 -13.45 18.02
N ILE A 156 2.50 -12.97 17.13
CA ILE A 156 2.18 -11.84 16.26
C ILE A 156 1.28 -12.33 15.11
N ARG A 157 0.25 -11.56 14.81
CA ARG A 157 -0.56 -11.77 13.61
C ARG A 157 0.30 -11.60 12.36
N VAL A 158 0.25 -12.57 11.43
CA VAL A 158 1.08 -12.53 10.22
C VAL A 158 0.22 -12.50 8.97
N THR A 159 0.50 -11.53 8.11
CA THR A 159 -0.05 -11.44 6.77
C THR A 159 1.08 -11.50 5.73
N LEU A 160 0.76 -11.89 4.49
CA LEU A 160 1.73 -11.86 3.40
C LEU A 160 1.39 -10.75 2.42
N GLY A 161 2.41 -10.04 1.96
CA GLY A 161 2.32 -9.11 0.84
C GLY A 161 2.87 -9.74 -0.43
N TYR A 162 2.12 -9.68 -1.53
CA TYR A 162 2.49 -10.19 -2.84
C TYR A 162 2.28 -9.12 -3.90
N VAL A 163 3.36 -8.67 -4.52
CA VAL A 163 3.29 -7.74 -5.65
C VAL A 163 3.19 -8.52 -6.95
N VAL A 164 2.04 -8.41 -7.59
CA VAL A 164 1.76 -9.06 -8.88
C VAL A 164 2.51 -8.35 -10.00
N THR A 165 3.40 -9.05 -10.66
CA THR A 165 4.26 -8.58 -11.76
C THR A 165 4.10 -9.48 -12.99
N PRO A 166 4.66 -9.13 -14.15
CA PRO A 166 4.74 -10.04 -15.30
C PRO A 166 5.48 -11.36 -15.02
N LEU A 167 6.34 -11.36 -13.98
CA LEU A 167 7.18 -12.51 -13.65
C LEU A 167 6.44 -13.57 -12.81
N ASN A 168 5.42 -13.15 -12.03
CA ASN A 168 4.80 -14.03 -11.03
C ASN A 168 3.26 -14.15 -11.11
N TYR A 169 2.57 -13.40 -11.98
CA TYR A 169 1.10 -13.35 -12.02
C TYR A 169 0.41 -14.71 -12.21
N ARG A 170 1.14 -15.70 -12.70
CA ARG A 170 0.63 -17.05 -12.96
C ARG A 170 0.61 -17.94 -11.72
N TYR A 171 1.25 -17.51 -10.64
CA TYR A 171 1.48 -18.33 -9.45
C TYR A 171 0.63 -17.92 -8.25
N VAL A 172 -0.41 -17.11 -8.44
CA VAL A 172 -1.21 -16.58 -7.32
C VAL A 172 -1.96 -17.66 -6.54
N LEU A 173 -2.45 -18.71 -7.23
CA LEU A 173 -3.11 -19.84 -6.56
C LEU A 173 -2.12 -20.74 -5.82
N ASP A 174 -0.94 -20.98 -6.41
CA ASP A 174 0.13 -21.74 -5.74
C ASP A 174 0.63 -20.98 -4.50
N PHE A 175 0.70 -19.65 -4.58
CA PHE A 175 1.05 -18.82 -3.44
C PHE A 175 -0.01 -18.86 -2.34
N LEU A 176 -1.28 -18.93 -2.66
CA LEU A 176 -2.35 -19.10 -1.68
C LEU A 176 -2.24 -20.46 -0.96
N ARG A 177 -1.86 -21.55 -1.66
CA ARG A 177 -1.58 -22.85 -1.03
C ARG A 177 -0.40 -22.75 -0.04
N LEU A 178 0.69 -22.06 -0.42
CA LEU A 178 1.80 -21.78 0.50
C LEU A 178 1.32 -20.99 1.73
N ALA A 179 0.47 -20.00 1.54
CA ALA A 179 -0.09 -19.20 2.62
C ALA A 179 -0.95 -20.05 3.59
N GLU A 180 -1.72 -21.00 3.06
CA GLU A 180 -2.46 -22.00 3.84
C GLU A 180 -1.51 -22.89 4.67
N GLU A 181 -0.46 -23.43 4.03
CA GLU A 181 0.55 -24.28 4.68
C GLU A 181 1.28 -23.54 5.82
N LEU A 182 1.55 -22.24 5.62
CA LEU A 182 2.13 -21.39 6.64
C LEU A 182 1.11 -20.98 7.72
N GLY A 183 -0.18 -21.18 7.47
CA GLY A 183 -1.27 -20.82 8.35
C GLY A 183 -1.32 -19.34 8.66
N VAL A 184 -1.05 -18.47 7.68
CA VAL A 184 -1.12 -17.02 7.86
C VAL A 184 -2.56 -16.51 7.83
N ASP A 185 -2.80 -15.32 8.40
CA ASP A 185 -4.14 -14.76 8.56
C ASP A 185 -4.72 -14.20 7.27
N ALA A 186 -3.86 -13.62 6.43
CA ALA A 186 -4.29 -13.00 5.17
C ALA A 186 -3.15 -12.88 4.17
N VAL A 187 -3.53 -12.69 2.90
CA VAL A 187 -2.63 -12.28 1.81
C VAL A 187 -3.18 -11.02 1.16
N THR A 188 -2.30 -10.03 0.96
CA THR A 188 -2.59 -8.83 0.19
C THR A 188 -1.90 -8.92 -1.17
N PHE A 189 -2.67 -8.92 -2.25
CA PHE A 189 -2.18 -8.86 -3.62
C PHE A 189 -2.24 -7.43 -4.14
N GLU A 190 -1.11 -6.91 -4.62
CA GLU A 190 -1.01 -5.58 -5.18
C GLU A 190 -0.46 -5.64 -6.60
N ALA A 191 -1.08 -4.89 -7.53
CA ALA A 191 -0.50 -4.76 -8.86
C ALA A 191 0.80 -3.96 -8.79
N VAL A 192 1.84 -4.42 -9.50
CA VAL A 192 3.09 -3.66 -9.60
C VAL A 192 2.83 -2.24 -10.08
N VAL A 193 3.41 -1.29 -9.38
CA VAL A 193 3.42 0.11 -9.79
C VAL A 193 4.67 0.35 -10.61
N THR A 194 4.50 0.74 -11.88
CA THR A 194 5.59 0.97 -12.83
C THR A 194 6.30 2.28 -12.49
N PHE A 195 7.05 2.26 -11.38
CA PHE A 195 7.86 3.35 -10.84
C PHE A 195 9.18 2.81 -10.29
N GLY A 196 10.16 3.67 -10.07
CA GLY A 196 11.44 3.29 -9.50
C GLY A 196 12.10 2.15 -10.30
N ARG A 197 12.59 1.11 -9.61
CA ARG A 197 13.20 -0.05 -10.28
C ARG A 197 12.22 -0.86 -11.12
N ALA A 198 10.92 -0.84 -10.79
CA ALA A 198 9.92 -1.49 -11.64
C ALA A 198 9.84 -0.85 -13.03
N LEU A 199 9.99 0.48 -13.10
CA LEU A 199 10.05 1.21 -14.38
C LEU A 199 11.32 0.84 -15.15
N ASP A 200 12.47 0.85 -14.47
CA ASP A 200 13.78 0.53 -15.10
C ASP A 200 13.81 -0.88 -15.68
N ASN A 201 13.16 -1.82 -15.02
CA ASN A 201 13.08 -3.23 -15.43
C ASN A 201 11.88 -3.53 -16.33
N GLY A 202 11.14 -2.52 -16.79
CA GLY A 202 9.99 -2.70 -17.68
C GLY A 202 8.83 -3.50 -17.09
N LEU A 203 8.72 -3.57 -15.77
CA LEU A 203 7.69 -4.37 -15.09
C LEU A 203 6.35 -3.65 -15.16
N ARG A 204 5.59 -3.98 -16.18
CA ARG A 204 4.21 -3.51 -16.37
C ARG A 204 3.29 -4.71 -16.47
N LEU A 205 2.33 -4.80 -15.56
CA LEU A 205 1.29 -5.84 -15.63
C LEU A 205 0.35 -5.52 -16.80
N SER A 206 0.16 -6.48 -17.70
CA SER A 206 -0.82 -6.34 -18.78
C SER A 206 -2.24 -6.42 -18.22
N ARG A 207 -3.21 -5.87 -18.97
CA ARG A 207 -4.62 -5.95 -18.61
C ARG A 207 -5.10 -7.39 -18.50
N GLU A 208 -4.73 -8.23 -19.47
CA GLU A 208 -5.10 -9.66 -19.53
C GLU A 208 -4.54 -10.40 -18.31
N ALA A 209 -3.29 -10.13 -17.92
CA ALA A 209 -2.69 -10.72 -16.73
C ALA A 209 -3.41 -10.25 -15.45
N GLY A 210 -3.72 -8.96 -15.32
CA GLY A 210 -4.46 -8.43 -14.19
C GLY A 210 -5.87 -9.02 -14.06
N VAL A 211 -6.60 -9.11 -15.17
CA VAL A 211 -7.93 -9.75 -15.23
C VAL A 211 -7.86 -11.23 -14.84
N LYS A 212 -6.86 -11.96 -15.37
CA LYS A 212 -6.64 -13.37 -15.01
C LYS A 212 -6.43 -13.53 -13.51
N VAL A 213 -5.54 -12.74 -12.91
CA VAL A 213 -5.27 -12.78 -11.47
C VAL A 213 -6.53 -12.52 -10.66
N VAL A 214 -7.26 -11.45 -10.96
CA VAL A 214 -8.49 -11.13 -10.21
C VAL A 214 -9.53 -12.25 -10.35
N LYS A 215 -9.66 -12.87 -11.53
CA LYS A 215 -10.53 -14.04 -11.73
C LYS A 215 -10.13 -15.21 -10.84
N GLU A 216 -8.85 -15.53 -10.77
CA GLU A 216 -8.31 -16.60 -9.92
C GLU A 216 -8.55 -16.29 -8.43
N LEU A 217 -8.25 -15.07 -7.96
CA LEU A 217 -8.48 -14.66 -6.58
C LEU A 217 -9.97 -14.69 -6.20
N LEU A 218 -10.87 -14.32 -7.12
CA LEU A 218 -12.32 -14.44 -6.91
C LEU A 218 -12.81 -15.90 -6.86
N SER A 219 -12.10 -16.83 -7.47
CA SER A 219 -12.43 -18.25 -7.46
C SER A 219 -11.92 -18.99 -6.22
N TYR A 220 -11.00 -18.40 -5.49
CA TYR A 220 -10.43 -18.99 -4.28
C TYR A 220 -11.48 -19.19 -3.18
N ARG A 221 -11.45 -20.36 -2.52
CA ARG A 221 -12.40 -20.77 -1.47
C ARG A 221 -11.70 -21.30 -0.21
N GLY A 222 -10.38 -21.14 -0.13
CA GLY A 222 -9.61 -21.57 1.04
C GLY A 222 -9.79 -20.67 2.28
N PRO A 223 -9.14 -21.01 3.38
CA PRO A 223 -9.31 -20.35 4.68
C PRO A 223 -8.61 -19.01 4.81
N VAL A 224 -7.65 -18.69 3.92
CA VAL A 224 -6.86 -17.46 4.00
C VAL A 224 -7.69 -16.25 3.53
N ASN A 225 -7.68 -15.16 4.29
CA ASN A 225 -8.32 -13.93 3.85
C ASN A 225 -7.53 -13.30 2.70
N VAL A 226 -8.21 -13.01 1.59
CA VAL A 226 -7.57 -12.43 0.39
C VAL A 226 -8.00 -10.98 0.22
N ASN A 227 -7.01 -10.07 0.18
CA ASN A 227 -7.20 -8.67 -0.15
C ASN A 227 -6.53 -8.37 -1.51
N PHE A 228 -7.28 -7.78 -2.45
CA PHE A 228 -6.78 -7.32 -3.75
C PHE A 228 -7.35 -5.95 -4.14
N SER A 229 -7.58 -5.10 -3.15
CA SER A 229 -8.23 -3.79 -3.33
C SER A 229 -7.51 -2.90 -4.36
N SER A 230 -6.20 -2.98 -4.46
CA SER A 230 -5.42 -2.24 -5.46
C SER A 230 -5.63 -2.75 -6.89
N MET A 231 -6.19 -3.97 -7.06
CA MET A 231 -6.48 -4.60 -8.35
C MET A 231 -7.96 -4.53 -8.76
N ARG A 232 -8.80 -3.85 -8.00
CA ARG A 232 -10.25 -3.72 -8.27
C ARG A 232 -10.60 -3.16 -9.65
N PHE A 233 -9.67 -2.46 -10.28
CA PHE A 233 -9.84 -1.85 -11.61
C PHE A 233 -9.95 -2.88 -12.74
N TYR A 234 -9.62 -4.14 -12.47
CA TYR A 234 -9.83 -5.25 -13.40
C TYR A 234 -11.21 -5.92 -13.26
N LEU A 235 -11.98 -5.59 -12.20
CA LEU A 235 -13.31 -6.17 -11.98
C LEU A 235 -14.33 -5.87 -13.09
N PRO A 236 -14.39 -4.66 -13.69
CA PRO A 236 -15.32 -4.37 -14.78
C PRO A 236 -15.16 -5.28 -15.98
N ASP A 237 -13.93 -5.73 -16.26
CA ASP A 237 -13.65 -6.66 -17.37
C ASP A 237 -14.25 -8.05 -17.14
N LEU A 238 -14.32 -8.48 -15.89
CA LEU A 238 -14.84 -9.80 -15.51
C LEU A 238 -16.37 -9.82 -15.41
N LEU A 239 -16.96 -8.71 -15.01
CA LEU A 239 -18.36 -8.67 -14.58
C LEU A 239 -19.28 -8.00 -15.61
N GLY A 240 -18.70 -7.48 -16.70
CA GLY A 240 -19.44 -6.85 -17.81
C GLY A 240 -20.27 -5.63 -17.41
N SER A 241 -20.51 -5.41 -16.12
CA SER A 241 -21.19 -4.23 -15.61
C SER A 241 -20.75 -3.87 -14.19
N TYR A 242 -20.80 -2.58 -13.93
CA TYR A 242 -20.58 -2.03 -12.61
C TYR A 242 -21.58 -2.57 -11.56
N ARG A 243 -22.87 -2.75 -11.92
CA ARG A 243 -23.88 -3.32 -11.00
C ARG A 243 -23.47 -4.71 -10.51
N ALA A 244 -22.89 -5.53 -11.38
CA ALA A 244 -22.38 -6.85 -11.02
C ALA A 244 -21.17 -6.74 -10.06
N ALA A 245 -20.26 -5.77 -10.26
CA ALA A 245 -19.12 -5.52 -9.37
C ALA A 245 -19.59 -5.07 -7.97
N VAL A 246 -20.56 -4.15 -7.89
CA VAL A 246 -21.13 -3.71 -6.60
C VAL A 246 -21.87 -4.85 -5.89
N LYS A 247 -22.64 -5.63 -6.62
CA LYS A 247 -23.34 -6.80 -6.05
C LYS A 247 -22.37 -7.82 -5.48
N LEU A 248 -21.22 -8.05 -6.15
CA LEU A 248 -20.19 -8.97 -5.70
C LEU A 248 -19.45 -8.46 -4.46
N LEU A 249 -19.12 -7.16 -4.44
CA LEU A 249 -18.38 -6.54 -3.35
C LEU A 249 -19.26 -6.21 -2.14
N GLY A 250 -20.56 -6.15 -2.33
CA GLY A 250 -21.54 -5.85 -1.28
C GLY A 250 -21.26 -4.51 -0.57
N PRO A 251 -21.45 -4.43 0.76
CA PRO A 251 -21.17 -3.21 1.54
C PRO A 251 -19.71 -2.76 1.46
N ARG A 252 -18.80 -3.67 1.09
CA ARG A 252 -17.38 -3.34 0.87
C ARG A 252 -17.17 -2.48 -0.39
N SER A 253 -18.17 -2.37 -1.26
CA SER A 253 -18.07 -1.57 -2.49
C SER A 253 -17.69 -0.11 -2.20
N GLN A 254 -18.18 0.49 -1.13
CA GLN A 254 -17.84 1.87 -0.75
C GLN A 254 -16.36 2.03 -0.40
N ALA A 255 -15.76 1.10 0.33
CA ALA A 255 -14.32 1.11 0.62
C ALA A 255 -13.45 0.98 -0.65
N TYR A 256 -14.00 0.40 -1.73
CA TYR A 256 -13.31 0.25 -3.01
C TYR A 256 -13.50 1.45 -3.96
N THR A 257 -14.35 2.40 -3.64
CA THR A 257 -14.82 3.41 -4.60
C THR A 257 -14.14 4.75 -4.49
N THR A 258 -13.72 5.15 -3.31
CA THR A 258 -13.08 6.45 -3.09
C THR A 258 -11.60 6.30 -2.73
N CYS A 259 -10.77 7.24 -3.20
CA CYS A 259 -9.37 7.32 -2.77
C CYS A 259 -9.31 7.81 -1.31
N PRO A 260 -8.67 7.07 -0.38
CA PRO A 260 -8.56 7.48 1.02
C PRO A 260 -7.53 8.59 1.26
N ALA A 261 -6.68 8.89 0.27
CA ALA A 261 -5.61 9.87 0.37
C ALA A 261 -6.14 11.25 0.75
N GLY A 262 -5.57 11.86 1.79
CA GLY A 262 -5.98 13.15 2.32
C GLY A 262 -7.37 13.19 2.98
N ARG A 263 -8.09 12.06 3.07
CA ARG A 263 -9.42 11.95 3.69
C ARG A 263 -9.41 11.13 4.98
N THR A 264 -8.84 9.96 4.93
CA THR A 264 -8.68 9.05 6.08
C THR A 264 -7.29 8.47 6.16
N ARG A 265 -6.44 8.79 5.16
CA ARG A 265 -5.07 8.27 5.04
C ARG A 265 -4.09 9.38 4.66
N MET A 266 -2.91 9.32 5.23
CA MET A 266 -1.72 10.05 4.79
C MET A 266 -0.47 9.19 4.93
N VAL A 267 0.61 9.67 4.35
CA VAL A 267 1.93 9.02 4.37
C VAL A 267 2.96 10.03 4.83
N ILE A 268 3.86 9.61 5.70
CA ILE A 268 5.00 10.43 6.16
C ILE A 268 6.28 9.70 5.77
N ASP A 269 7.13 10.39 5.02
CA ASP A 269 8.41 9.85 4.57
C ASP A 269 9.50 9.97 5.63
N ALA A 270 10.62 9.29 5.41
CA ALA A 270 11.74 9.22 6.36
C ALA A 270 12.33 10.57 6.74
N ASN A 271 12.26 11.57 5.85
CA ASN A 271 12.70 12.95 6.09
C ASN A 271 11.62 13.88 6.65
N GLY A 272 10.44 13.35 6.97
CA GLY A 272 9.32 14.11 7.52
C GLY A 272 8.37 14.74 6.49
N ASP A 273 8.61 14.55 5.21
CA ASP A 273 7.68 15.02 4.17
C ASP A 273 6.36 14.24 4.23
N VAL A 274 5.25 14.97 4.10
CA VAL A 274 3.89 14.42 4.21
C VAL A 274 3.24 14.36 2.83
N TYR A 275 2.62 13.23 2.52
CA TYR A 275 1.98 12.93 1.24
C TYR A 275 0.58 12.33 1.45
N GLY A 276 -0.31 12.49 0.47
CA GLY A 276 -1.61 11.85 0.50
C GLY A 276 -1.55 10.32 0.30
N CYS A 277 -0.57 9.87 -0.46
CA CYS A 277 -0.34 8.45 -0.77
C CYS A 277 1.14 8.24 -1.12
N GLU A 278 1.66 7.04 -0.86
CA GLU A 278 3.03 6.63 -1.20
C GLU A 278 3.36 6.81 -2.69
N LEU A 279 2.37 6.72 -3.56
CA LEU A 279 2.55 6.90 -5.00
C LEU A 279 2.85 8.34 -5.41
N PHE A 280 2.67 9.33 -4.52
CA PHE A 280 3.03 10.73 -4.77
C PHE A 280 4.47 11.07 -4.36
N ILE A 281 5.11 10.21 -3.58
CA ILE A 281 6.50 10.40 -3.16
C ILE A 281 7.44 10.61 -4.38
N PRO A 282 7.39 9.73 -5.43
CA PRO A 282 8.28 9.90 -6.58
C PRO A 282 8.05 11.19 -7.39
N PHE A 283 6.88 11.82 -7.24
CA PHE A 283 6.56 13.09 -7.92
C PHE A 283 6.93 14.32 -7.08
N GLY A 284 7.33 14.13 -5.81
CA GLY A 284 7.57 15.24 -4.89
C GLY A 284 6.33 16.07 -4.56
N VAL A 285 5.11 15.51 -4.77
CA VAL A 285 3.85 16.22 -4.50
C VAL A 285 3.52 16.07 -3.02
N LYS A 286 4.21 16.86 -2.20
CA LYS A 286 4.07 16.87 -0.75
C LYS A 286 3.11 17.94 -0.27
N GLU A 287 2.47 17.67 0.86
CA GLU A 287 1.49 18.56 1.52
C GLU A 287 2.11 19.41 2.64
N GLY A 288 3.32 19.07 3.06
CA GLY A 288 4.09 19.76 4.10
C GLY A 288 5.23 18.90 4.61
N ASN A 289 5.88 19.36 5.70
CA ASN A 289 6.91 18.60 6.38
C ASN A 289 6.73 18.76 7.91
N VAL A 290 6.79 17.64 8.65
CA VAL A 290 6.53 17.59 10.11
C VAL A 290 7.60 18.30 10.96
N ARG A 291 8.75 18.64 10.36
CA ARG A 291 9.78 19.46 11.04
C ARG A 291 9.49 20.95 11.01
N THR A 292 8.69 21.39 10.05
CA THR A 292 8.40 22.81 9.82
C THR A 292 6.98 23.23 10.20
N SER A 293 6.07 22.25 10.33
CA SER A 293 4.66 22.52 10.62
C SER A 293 4.06 21.39 11.45
N ASP A 294 3.16 21.73 12.36
CA ASP A 294 2.39 20.74 13.09
C ASP A 294 1.54 19.90 12.15
N LEU A 295 1.44 18.61 12.45
CA LEU A 295 0.70 17.66 11.61
C LEU A 295 -0.79 18.00 11.53
N SER A 296 -1.36 18.62 12.58
CA SER A 296 -2.74 19.12 12.58
C SER A 296 -2.96 20.23 11.55
N VAL A 297 -1.97 21.12 11.39
CA VAL A 297 -2.00 22.18 10.37
C VAL A 297 -1.90 21.57 8.99
N ILE A 298 -0.91 20.68 8.77
CA ILE A 298 -0.74 19.98 7.48
C ILE A 298 -2.03 19.22 7.12
N TRP A 299 -2.65 18.52 8.08
CA TRP A 299 -3.88 17.77 7.82
C TRP A 299 -5.06 18.68 7.47
N ARG A 300 -5.24 19.80 8.14
CA ARG A 300 -6.35 20.71 7.90
C ARG A 300 -6.19 21.49 6.59
N GLU A 301 -5.02 22.04 6.34
CA GLU A 301 -4.77 23.01 5.26
C GLU A 301 -4.23 22.37 3.98
N GLY A 302 -3.47 21.29 4.11
CA GLY A 302 -3.00 20.48 2.99
C GLY A 302 -4.09 19.61 2.36
N PHE A 303 -3.71 18.81 1.41
CA PHE A 303 -4.56 17.81 0.72
C PHE A 303 -5.75 18.40 -0.05
N SER A 304 -5.84 19.71 -0.21
CA SER A 304 -7.00 20.36 -0.85
C SER A 304 -7.25 19.83 -2.27
N TRP A 305 -6.20 19.70 -3.06
CA TRP A 305 -6.28 19.21 -4.45
C TRP A 305 -6.71 17.73 -4.51
N ILE A 306 -6.20 16.86 -3.62
CA ILE A 306 -6.57 15.44 -3.66
C ILE A 306 -7.96 15.20 -3.07
N ARG A 307 -8.37 16.01 -2.09
CA ARG A 307 -9.74 16.01 -1.57
C ARG A 307 -10.72 16.47 -2.65
N SER A 308 -10.40 17.53 -3.36
CA SER A 308 -11.16 18.02 -4.51
C SER A 308 -11.22 16.98 -5.64
N ARG A 309 -10.10 16.29 -5.92
CA ARG A 309 -10.05 15.19 -6.88
C ARG A 309 -10.86 13.96 -6.43
N ALA A 310 -10.91 13.67 -5.14
CA ALA A 310 -11.73 12.58 -4.60
C ALA A 310 -13.23 12.86 -4.70
N SER A 311 -13.62 14.14 -4.58
CA SER A 311 -15.01 14.60 -4.75
C SER A 311 -15.35 14.92 -6.22
N GLY A 312 -14.33 15.24 -7.03
CA GLY A 312 -14.48 15.59 -8.43
C GLY A 312 -14.33 14.38 -9.36
N ILE A 313 -14.88 14.49 -10.53
CA ILE A 313 -14.82 13.48 -11.58
C ILE A 313 -14.08 14.09 -12.77
N PRO A 314 -13.06 13.43 -13.37
CA PRO A 314 -12.45 13.89 -14.63
C PRO A 314 -13.52 14.13 -15.68
N GLU A 315 -13.34 15.17 -16.50
CA GLU A 315 -14.33 15.56 -17.50
C GLU A 315 -14.75 14.40 -18.41
N GLN A 316 -13.77 13.59 -18.83
CA GLN A 316 -13.99 12.40 -19.67
C GLN A 316 -14.83 11.31 -18.98
N CYS A 317 -14.97 11.38 -17.65
CA CYS A 317 -15.70 10.41 -16.86
C CYS A 317 -17.12 10.88 -16.50
N ARG A 318 -17.51 12.14 -16.79
CA ARG A 318 -18.79 12.72 -16.33
C ARG A 318 -20.03 11.95 -16.80
N SER A 319 -20.00 11.44 -18.03
CA SER A 319 -21.09 10.64 -18.60
C SER A 319 -20.97 9.14 -18.33
N CYS A 320 -19.93 8.72 -17.64
CA CYS A 320 -19.68 7.30 -17.38
C CYS A 320 -20.60 6.79 -16.25
N PRO A 321 -21.37 5.70 -16.45
CA PRO A 321 -22.22 5.14 -15.41
C PRO A 321 -21.41 4.58 -14.21
N MET A 322 -20.10 4.42 -14.37
CA MET A 322 -19.18 3.98 -13.32
C MET A 322 -18.65 5.13 -12.44
N ALA A 323 -18.77 6.37 -12.92
CA ALA A 323 -18.18 7.54 -12.29
C ALA A 323 -18.58 7.74 -10.81
N PRO A 324 -19.85 7.56 -10.40
CA PRO A 324 -20.25 7.75 -9.02
C PRO A 324 -19.49 6.91 -7.99
N LEU A 325 -18.80 5.89 -8.47
CA LEU A 325 -18.09 4.98 -7.61
C LEU A 325 -16.57 5.00 -7.80
N CYS A 326 -16.10 5.01 -9.03
CA CYS A 326 -14.67 5.01 -9.25
C CYS A 326 -14.07 6.42 -9.24
N HIS A 327 -14.89 7.47 -9.33
CA HIS A 327 -14.46 8.88 -9.38
C HIS A 327 -13.30 9.12 -10.37
N GLY A 328 -13.25 8.34 -11.47
CA GLY A 328 -12.17 8.38 -12.45
C GLY A 328 -10.90 7.61 -12.07
N GLY A 329 -10.94 6.81 -11.00
CA GLY A 329 -9.85 5.90 -10.59
C GLY A 329 -8.71 6.55 -9.81
N CYS A 330 -7.50 6.01 -9.92
CA CYS A 330 -6.35 6.44 -9.13
C CYS A 330 -5.68 7.70 -9.69
N PRO A 331 -5.67 8.82 -8.96
CA PRO A 331 -5.04 10.06 -9.41
C PRO A 331 -3.53 9.94 -9.60
N ALA A 332 -2.85 9.10 -8.80
CA ALA A 332 -1.41 8.89 -8.94
C ALA A 332 -1.06 8.14 -10.23
N ARG A 333 -1.84 7.11 -10.60
CA ARG A 333 -1.64 6.45 -11.90
C ARG A 333 -1.97 7.36 -13.09
N ALA A 334 -2.99 8.21 -12.94
CA ALA A 334 -3.31 9.22 -13.95
C ALA A 334 -2.15 10.20 -14.12
N MET A 335 -1.59 10.70 -13.02
CA MET A 335 -0.41 11.58 -13.03
C MET A 335 0.79 10.89 -13.66
N LEU A 336 1.08 9.63 -13.31
CA LEU A 336 2.16 8.87 -13.91
C LEU A 336 2.04 8.76 -15.45
N ARG A 337 0.81 8.53 -15.92
CA ARG A 337 0.58 8.26 -17.35
C ARG A 337 0.39 9.51 -18.20
N TYR A 338 -0.24 10.53 -17.63
CA TYR A 338 -0.74 11.70 -18.37
C TYR A 338 -0.19 13.03 -17.85
N GLY A 339 0.65 13.03 -16.80
CA GLY A 339 1.18 14.25 -16.17
C GLY A 339 0.14 15.05 -15.39
N THR A 340 -1.07 14.52 -15.20
CA THR A 340 -2.15 15.20 -14.46
C THR A 340 -2.98 14.21 -13.65
N PRO A 341 -3.37 14.55 -12.43
CA PRO A 341 -4.26 13.70 -11.62
C PRO A 341 -5.72 13.76 -12.10
N TRP A 342 -6.07 14.72 -12.97
CA TRP A 342 -7.42 14.96 -13.47
C TRP A 342 -7.78 14.17 -14.73
N ALA A 343 -6.90 13.30 -15.19
CA ALA A 343 -7.20 12.33 -16.23
C ALA A 343 -7.87 11.06 -15.66
N PRO A 344 -8.58 10.28 -16.48
CA PRO A 344 -9.05 8.95 -16.11
C PRO A 344 -7.89 8.03 -15.76
N ASP A 345 -8.15 7.05 -14.87
CA ASP A 345 -7.17 6.00 -14.57
C ASP A 345 -6.74 5.26 -15.86
N PRO A 346 -5.43 5.09 -16.11
CA PRO A 346 -4.96 4.37 -17.30
C PRO A 346 -5.37 2.89 -17.33
N LEU A 347 -5.80 2.32 -16.21
CA LEU A 347 -6.36 0.97 -16.14
C LEU A 347 -7.87 0.94 -16.42
N CYS A 348 -8.50 2.10 -16.66
CA CYS A 348 -9.92 2.16 -16.97
C CYS A 348 -10.24 1.53 -18.33
N PRO A 349 -11.08 0.48 -18.41
CA PRO A 349 -11.42 -0.17 -19.64
C PRO A 349 -12.19 0.71 -20.63
N ILE A 350 -12.95 1.67 -20.09
CA ILE A 350 -13.83 2.56 -20.89
C ILE A 350 -13.02 3.71 -21.46
N ALA A 351 -12.14 4.33 -20.68
CA ALA A 351 -11.34 5.47 -21.12
C ALA A 351 -10.22 5.08 -22.09
N SER A 352 -9.69 3.87 -21.98
CA SER A 352 -8.61 3.38 -22.84
C SER A 352 -9.05 3.04 -24.27
N SER A 353 -10.35 2.84 -24.49
CA SER A 353 -10.90 2.53 -25.83
C SER A 353 -11.07 3.76 -26.74
N GLY A 354 -10.93 4.96 -26.21
CA GLY A 354 -11.14 6.22 -26.97
C GLY A 354 -9.94 7.15 -27.09
N SER A 355 -8.80 6.86 -26.50
CA SER A 355 -7.67 7.81 -26.46
C SER A 355 -6.57 7.43 -27.45
N LYS A 356 -6.43 8.24 -28.49
CA LYS A 356 -5.18 8.34 -29.28
C LYS A 356 -4.03 8.66 -28.31
N THR A 357 -2.98 7.87 -28.42
CA THR A 357 -1.70 7.99 -27.71
C THR A 357 -1.22 9.44 -27.63
N LEU A 358 -1.25 10.01 -26.43
CA LEU A 358 -0.43 11.18 -26.13
C LEU A 358 0.98 10.66 -25.80
N THR A 359 1.93 11.12 -26.57
CA THR A 359 3.34 10.78 -26.52
C THR A 359 3.97 11.13 -25.18
N SER A 360 4.88 10.27 -24.75
CA SER A 360 5.74 10.35 -23.59
C SER A 360 6.36 11.72 -23.34
N GLY A 361 5.93 12.38 -22.28
CA GLY A 361 6.65 13.47 -21.64
C GLY A 361 6.75 13.19 -20.15
N VAL A 362 7.69 12.34 -19.76
CA VAL A 362 8.12 12.24 -18.36
C VAL A 362 9.22 13.31 -18.19
N PRO A 363 9.09 14.25 -17.25
CA PRO A 363 10.24 15.07 -16.86
C PRO A 363 11.29 14.15 -16.21
N ARG A 364 12.52 14.28 -16.64
CA ARG A 364 13.69 13.56 -16.11
C ARG A 364 14.03 14.01 -14.69
#